data_9a86b788fb274126b2c0ee5e3c771c46
#
_entry.id   9a86b788fb274126b2c0ee5e3c771c46
#
_cell.length_a   1.000
_cell.length_b   1.000
_cell.length_c   1.000
_cell.angle_alpha   90.00
_cell.angle_beta   90.00
_cell.angle_gamma   90.00
#
_symmetry.space_group_name_H-M   'P 1'
#
loop_
_entity.id
_entity.type
_entity.pdbx_description
1 polymer ?
#
loop_
_entity_poly.entity_id
_entity_poly.type
_entity_poly.pdbx_seq_one_letter_code
_entity_poly.pdbx_strand_id
1 'polypeptide(L)' 'MRVSTLQALASDETELGVVYASVEGVNEHSYKECLEELVEKAEHLGATALIGVQLVQSQFQWNQRTSLMATAIKKG' A
#
# COMPACT_ATOMS: atom_id res chain seq x y z
N MET A 1 8.75 -4.96 -7.36
CA MET A 1 7.59 -4.05 -7.59
C MET A 1 7.99 -2.62 -7.26
N ARG A 2 7.60 -1.67 -8.11
CA ARG A 2 7.81 -0.25 -7.85
C ARG A 2 6.78 0.23 -6.83
N VAL A 3 7.23 0.93 -5.80
CA VAL A 3 6.37 1.51 -4.77
C VAL A 3 6.64 3.00 -4.70
N SER A 4 5.60 3.81 -4.77
CA SER A 4 5.73 5.26 -4.78
C SER A 4 4.67 5.92 -3.90
N THR A 5 5.05 7.02 -3.25
CA THR A 5 4.11 7.86 -2.51
C THR A 5 3.40 8.85 -3.44
N LEU A 6 3.92 9.05 -4.65
CA LEU A 6 3.28 9.90 -5.64
C LEU A 6 2.09 9.19 -6.27
N GLN A 7 1.03 9.93 -6.50
CA GLN A 7 -0.19 9.41 -7.09
C GLN A 7 -0.28 9.86 -8.54
N ALA A 8 0.62 9.34 -9.36
CA ALA A 8 0.69 9.69 -10.77
C ALA A 8 0.74 8.42 -11.63
N LEU A 9 -0.14 8.36 -12.62
CA LEU A 9 -0.19 7.28 -13.60
C LEU A 9 0.54 7.70 -14.88
N ALA A 10 1.39 6.81 -15.39
CA ALA A 10 1.91 6.97 -16.74
C ALA A 10 0.81 6.59 -17.75
N SER A 11 0.97 7.04 -18.99
CA SER A 11 -0.05 6.84 -20.04
C SER A 11 -0.31 5.37 -20.35
N ASP A 12 0.64 4.49 -20.09
CA ASP A 12 0.52 3.05 -20.36
C ASP A 12 0.14 2.24 -19.11
N GLU A 13 -0.20 2.92 -18.01
CA GLU A 13 -0.56 2.26 -16.76
C GLU A 13 -2.06 2.29 -16.52
N THR A 14 -2.58 1.19 -15.99
CA THR A 14 -3.99 1.03 -15.67
C THR A 14 -4.17 0.83 -14.19
N GLU A 15 -5.11 1.53 -13.60
CA GLU A 15 -5.47 1.39 -12.20
C GLU A 15 -6.28 0.10 -12.00
N LEU A 16 -5.85 -0.73 -11.06
CA LEU A 16 -6.54 -1.98 -10.72
C LEU A 16 -7.44 -1.82 -9.51
N GLY A 17 -7.15 -0.88 -8.64
CA GLY A 17 -7.94 -0.64 -7.44
C GLY A 17 -7.09 -0.25 -6.25
N VAL A 18 -7.75 -0.03 -5.13
CA VAL A 18 -7.11 0.35 -3.87
C VAL A 18 -6.81 -0.90 -3.06
N VAL A 19 -5.61 -0.98 -2.51
CA VAL A 19 -5.21 -2.04 -1.59
C VAL A 19 -4.94 -1.45 -0.21
N TYR A 20 -5.16 -2.27 0.80
CA TYR A 20 -5.04 -1.87 2.20
C TYR A 20 -4.40 -2.98 3.00
N ALA A 21 -3.50 -2.61 3.90
CA ALA A 21 -2.87 -3.56 4.82
C ALA A 21 -2.76 -2.94 6.21
N SER A 22 -2.86 -3.77 7.23
CA SER A 22 -2.78 -3.33 8.62
C SER A 22 -2.10 -4.41 9.45
N VAL A 23 -1.13 -4.00 10.25
CA VAL A 23 -0.42 -4.90 11.18
C VAL A 23 -0.37 -4.26 12.55
N GLU A 24 -0.18 -5.09 13.60
CA GLU A 24 -0.03 -4.60 14.96
C GLU A 24 1.33 -3.94 15.15
N GLY A 25 1.35 -2.88 15.96
CA GLY A 25 2.57 -2.15 16.28
C GLY A 25 2.72 -0.87 15.48
N VAL A 26 3.58 0.02 15.96
CA VAL A 26 3.81 1.34 15.37
C VAL A 26 5.30 1.67 15.28
N ASN A 27 6.15 0.67 15.08
CA ASN A 27 7.59 0.84 14.94
C ASN A 27 8.04 0.59 13.50
N GLU A 28 9.33 0.74 13.23
CA GLU A 28 9.88 0.52 11.89
C GLU A 28 9.62 -0.89 11.37
N HIS A 29 9.71 -1.88 12.25
CA HIS A 29 9.45 -3.27 11.87
C HIS A 29 8.00 -3.46 11.44
N SER A 30 7.07 -2.86 12.16
CA SER A 30 5.64 -2.91 11.82
C SER A 30 5.35 -2.23 10.49
N TYR A 31 6.00 -1.10 10.22
CA TYR A 31 5.86 -0.40 8.95
C TYR A 31 6.34 -1.27 7.79
N LYS A 32 7.52 -1.85 7.95
CA LYS A 32 8.11 -2.72 6.92
C LYS A 32 7.23 -3.93 6.64
N GLU A 33 6.75 -4.58 7.70
CA GLU A 33 5.87 -5.74 7.60
C GLU A 33 4.56 -5.38 6.90
N CYS A 34 3.98 -4.23 7.25
CA CYS A 34 2.76 -3.75 6.64
C CYS A 34 2.96 -3.46 5.14
N LEU A 35 4.08 -2.86 4.79
CA LEU A 35 4.40 -2.58 3.39
C LEU A 35 4.56 -3.87 2.59
N GLU A 36 5.23 -4.87 3.15
CA GLU A 36 5.38 -6.17 2.51
C GLU A 36 4.03 -6.83 2.26
N GLU A 37 3.13 -6.77 3.23
CA GLU A 37 1.78 -7.31 3.08
C GLU A 37 0.99 -6.56 2.01
N LEU A 38 1.15 -5.24 1.95
CA LEU A 38 0.50 -4.41 0.94
C LEU A 38 0.97 -4.80 -0.47
N VAL A 39 2.28 -4.99 -0.64
CA VAL A 39 2.87 -5.42 -1.91
C VAL A 39 2.34 -6.79 -2.30
N GLU A 40 2.28 -7.72 -1.36
CA GLU A 40 1.78 -9.07 -1.62
C GLU A 40 0.33 -9.02 -2.12
N LYS A 41 -0.51 -8.23 -1.49
CA LYS A 41 -1.90 -8.06 -1.92
C LYS A 41 -2.00 -7.50 -3.34
N ALA A 42 -1.15 -6.52 -3.65
CA ALA A 42 -1.10 -5.93 -4.98
C ALA A 42 -0.66 -6.96 -6.03
N GLU A 43 0.32 -7.79 -5.70
CA GLU A 43 0.79 -8.84 -6.60
C GLU A 43 -0.31 -9.85 -6.92
N HIS A 44 -1.16 -10.18 -5.95
CA HIS A 44 -2.31 -11.06 -6.16
C HIS A 44 -3.32 -10.47 -7.15
N LEU A 45 -3.37 -9.16 -7.28
CA LEU A 45 -4.21 -8.49 -8.26
C LEU A 45 -3.56 -8.40 -9.65
N GLY A 46 -2.31 -8.82 -9.76
CA GLY A 46 -1.55 -8.70 -11.00
C GLY A 46 -0.91 -7.34 -11.19
N ALA A 47 -0.77 -6.57 -10.13
CA ALA A 47 -0.17 -5.23 -10.19
C ALA A 47 1.33 -5.31 -10.46
N THR A 48 1.84 -4.30 -11.17
CA THR A 48 3.28 -4.12 -11.41
C THR A 48 3.87 -3.03 -10.53
N ALA A 49 3.02 -2.20 -9.91
CA ALA A 49 3.47 -1.13 -9.04
C ALA A 49 2.37 -0.69 -8.09
N LEU A 50 2.77 0.02 -7.05
CA LEU A 50 1.88 0.70 -6.12
C LEU A 50 2.19 2.20 -6.16
N ILE A 51 1.16 3.01 -6.25
CA ILE A 51 1.28 4.46 -6.21
C ILE A 51 0.40 5.03 -5.10
N GLY A 52 0.72 6.25 -4.68
CA GLY A 52 -0.07 6.93 -3.66
C GLY A 52 -0.07 6.22 -2.32
N VAL A 53 1.04 5.57 -1.96
CA VAL A 53 1.15 4.89 -0.67
C VAL A 53 1.06 5.92 0.44
N GLN A 54 0.13 5.71 1.35
CA GLN A 54 -0.07 6.63 2.48
C GLN A 54 -0.38 5.87 3.75
N LEU A 55 0.02 6.46 4.85
CA LEU A 55 -0.27 5.94 6.18
C LEU A 55 -1.69 6.33 6.55
N VAL A 56 -2.47 5.33 6.94
CA VAL A 56 -3.85 5.54 7.40
C VAL A 56 -3.85 5.56 8.92
N GLN A 57 -4.31 6.65 9.51
CA GLN A 57 -4.39 6.77 10.96
C GLN A 57 -5.81 6.44 11.42
N SER A 58 -5.89 5.51 12.38
CA SER A 58 -7.16 5.19 13.04
C SER A 58 -7.48 6.24 14.11
N GLN A 59 -8.75 6.59 14.25
CA GLN A 59 -9.20 7.47 15.32
C GLN A 59 -9.23 6.77 16.68
N PHE A 60 -9.11 5.45 16.70
CA PHE A 60 -9.13 4.66 17.93
C PHE A 60 -7.71 4.46 18.42
N GLN A 61 -7.24 5.35 19.27
CA GLN A 61 -5.84 5.43 19.67
C GLN A 61 -5.36 4.31 20.58
N TRP A 62 -6.24 3.51 21.14
CA TRP A 62 -5.82 2.36 21.96
C TRP A 62 -5.35 1.18 21.13
N ASN A 63 -5.66 1.15 19.84
CA ASN A 63 -5.17 0.13 18.94
C ASN A 63 -3.95 0.66 18.19
N GLN A 64 -2.78 0.35 18.72
CA GLN A 64 -1.53 0.72 18.08
C GLN A 64 -1.30 -0.18 16.87
N ARG A 65 -1.74 0.28 15.71
CA ARG A 65 -1.58 -0.45 14.45
C ARG A 65 -0.98 0.45 13.39
N THR A 66 -0.19 -0.17 12.54
CA THR A 66 0.30 0.47 11.32
C THR A 66 -0.59 0.04 10.17
N SER A 67 -1.19 1.01 9.50
CA SER A 67 -2.07 0.73 8.37
C SER A 67 -1.62 1.54 7.16
N LEU A 68 -1.55 0.90 6.02
CA LEU A 68 -1.14 1.53 4.77
C LEU A 68 -2.19 1.28 3.70
N MET A 69 -2.35 2.26 2.82
CA MET A 69 -3.26 2.20 1.69
C MET A 69 -2.52 2.71 0.46
N ALA A 70 -2.80 2.11 -0.67
CA ALA A 70 -2.20 2.51 -1.94
C ALA A 70 -3.10 2.12 -3.11
N THR A 71 -2.81 2.67 -4.27
CA THR A 71 -3.47 2.29 -5.52
C THR A 71 -2.58 1.31 -6.26
N ALA A 72 -3.13 0.14 -6.58
CA ALA A 72 -2.44 -0.88 -7.38
C ALA A 72 -2.63 -0.54 -8.87
N ILE A 73 -1.54 -0.55 -9.60
CA ILE A 73 -1.54 -0.27 -11.04
C ILE A 73 -0.84 -1.36 -11.81
N LYS A 74 -1.17 -1.48 -13.07
CA LYS A 74 -0.57 -2.43 -13.97
C LYS A 74 -0.10 -1.72 -15.24
N LYS A 75 1.15 -1.98 -15.60
CA LYS A 75 1.70 -1.51 -16.86
C LYS A 75 1.30 -2.48 -17.97
N GLY A 76 0.72 -1.96 -19.01
CA GLY A 76 0.25 -2.84 -20.08
C GLY A 76 0.14 -2.22 -21.41
#